data_b640fd575517761c86a861e5e78961a9
#
_entry.id   b640fd575517761c86a861e5e78961a9
#
_cell.length_a   1.000
_cell.length_b   1.000
_cell.length_c   1.000
_cell.angle_alpha   90.00
_cell.angle_beta   90.00
_cell.angle_gamma   90.00
#
_symmetry.space_group_name_H-M   'P 1'
#
loop_
_entity.id
_entity.type
_entity.pdbx_description
1 polymer ?
#
loop_
_entity_poly.entity_id
_entity_poly.type
_entity_poly.pdbx_seq_one_letter_code
_entity_poly.pdbx_strand_id
1 'polypeptide(L)'
;MGRIVSLLLATAALAGCATAPRSAPPVRSTPPPVAAAPRPLAGLEAVMGRNARALVALLGDPGLDVREGPARKLQFLGPACVLDAYLYPPRGGGEPVVTHIDTRQPDGRDIDRASCVAALSLR
;
A
#
# COMPACT_ATOMS: atom_id res chain seq x y z
N MET A 1 10.97 -42.45 -74.98
CA MET A 1 10.05 -41.35 -74.67
C MET A 1 10.09 -41.15 -73.17
N GLY A 2 10.95 -40.33 -72.71
CA GLY A 2 11.13 -40.04 -71.27
C GLY A 2 10.93 -38.58 -71.04
N ARG A 3 10.00 -38.23 -70.19
CA ARG A 3 9.80 -36.84 -69.76
C ARG A 3 10.54 -36.65 -68.43
N ILE A 4 11.60 -35.90 -68.53
CA ILE A 4 12.39 -35.48 -67.40
C ILE A 4 11.57 -34.40 -66.67
N VAL A 5 11.12 -34.69 -65.45
CA VAL A 5 10.49 -33.72 -64.58
C VAL A 5 11.60 -33.12 -63.73
N SER A 6 11.95 -31.87 -64.05
CA SER A 6 12.89 -31.06 -63.26
C SER A 6 12.27 -30.67 -61.94
N LEU A 7 12.87 -31.17 -60.87
CA LEU A 7 12.51 -30.79 -59.48
C LEU A 7 13.27 -29.51 -59.09
N LEU A 8 12.58 -28.39 -59.11
CA LEU A 8 13.12 -27.10 -58.60
C LEU A 8 13.12 -27.13 -57.07
N LEU A 9 14.28 -27.24 -56.47
CA LEU A 9 14.48 -27.01 -55.06
C LEU A 9 14.39 -25.51 -54.79
N ALA A 10 13.35 -25.07 -54.15
CA ALA A 10 13.24 -23.73 -53.60
C ALA A 10 13.95 -23.70 -52.22
N THR A 11 15.14 -23.13 -52.15
CA THR A 11 15.85 -22.86 -50.91
C THR A 11 15.25 -21.60 -50.28
N ALA A 12 14.48 -21.78 -49.22
CA ALA A 12 14.00 -20.68 -48.39
C ALA A 12 15.12 -20.21 -47.48
N ALA A 13 15.67 -19.02 -47.76
CA ALA A 13 16.60 -18.36 -46.87
C ALA A 13 15.86 -17.79 -45.66
N LEU A 14 16.01 -18.38 -44.46
CA LEU A 14 15.58 -17.78 -43.22
C LEU A 14 16.52 -16.63 -42.87
N ALA A 15 16.09 -15.42 -43.13
CA ALA A 15 16.74 -14.21 -42.59
C ALA A 15 16.49 -14.15 -41.07
N GLY A 16 17.47 -14.64 -40.31
CA GLY A 16 17.48 -14.49 -38.85
C GLY A 16 17.63 -13.02 -38.49
N CYS A 17 16.60 -12.43 -37.89
CA CYS A 17 16.72 -11.14 -37.23
C CYS A 17 17.63 -11.28 -36.01
N ALA A 18 18.92 -10.95 -36.17
CA ALA A 18 19.83 -10.77 -35.06
C ALA A 18 19.41 -9.49 -34.31
N THR A 19 18.65 -9.64 -33.24
CA THR A 19 18.45 -8.56 -32.27
C THR A 19 19.76 -8.34 -31.52
N ALA A 20 20.44 -7.26 -31.86
CA ALA A 20 21.62 -6.81 -31.10
C ALA A 20 21.21 -6.60 -29.62
N PRO A 21 22.03 -7.04 -28.65
CA PRO A 21 21.77 -6.77 -27.26
C PRO A 21 21.77 -5.26 -27.07
N ARG A 22 20.58 -4.70 -26.78
CA ARG A 22 20.45 -3.31 -26.42
C ARG A 22 21.09 -3.16 -25.06
N SER A 23 22.24 -2.49 -25.01
CA SER A 23 22.90 -2.13 -23.74
C SER A 23 21.85 -1.40 -22.90
N ALA A 24 21.41 -2.01 -21.82
CA ALA A 24 20.50 -1.37 -20.88
C ALA A 24 21.19 -0.09 -20.37
N PRO A 25 20.48 1.06 -20.34
CA PRO A 25 21.04 2.25 -19.73
C PRO A 25 21.42 1.95 -18.28
N PRO A 26 22.50 2.56 -17.75
CA PRO A 26 22.92 2.30 -16.37
C PRO A 26 21.76 2.55 -15.44
N VAL A 27 21.32 1.51 -14.74
CA VAL A 27 20.32 1.60 -13.71
C VAL A 27 20.91 2.56 -12.66
N ARG A 28 20.40 3.78 -12.66
CA ARG A 28 20.72 4.75 -11.61
C ARG A 28 20.27 4.13 -10.32
N SER A 29 21.20 3.71 -9.46
CA SER A 29 20.92 3.17 -8.14
C SER A 29 20.14 4.24 -7.38
N THR A 30 18.84 4.05 -7.28
CA THR A 30 18.02 4.86 -6.39
C THR A 30 18.56 4.62 -4.98
N PRO A 31 18.97 5.64 -4.21
CA PRO A 31 19.37 5.44 -2.83
C PRO A 31 18.26 4.66 -2.10
N PRO A 32 18.60 3.72 -1.22
CA PRO A 32 17.59 3.04 -0.43
C PRO A 32 16.70 4.11 0.23
N PRO A 33 15.38 3.89 0.30
CA PRO A 33 14.51 4.84 0.96
C PRO A 33 15.04 5.07 2.37
N VAL A 34 15.42 6.31 2.64
CA VAL A 34 15.84 6.74 3.98
C VAL A 34 14.68 6.36 4.89
N ALA A 35 14.95 5.47 5.86
CA ALA A 35 13.96 5.08 6.84
C ALA A 35 13.38 6.37 7.42
N ALA A 36 12.09 6.60 7.18
CA ALA A 36 11.44 7.81 7.64
C ALA A 36 11.66 7.89 9.15
N ALA A 37 12.24 8.99 9.62
CA ALA A 37 12.43 9.23 11.03
C ALA A 37 11.09 9.00 11.75
N PRO A 38 11.10 8.43 12.98
CA PRO A 38 9.87 8.23 13.73
C PRO A 38 9.11 9.55 13.78
N ARG A 39 7.93 9.59 13.17
CA ARG A 39 7.11 10.79 13.17
C ARG A 39 6.67 11.06 14.60
N PRO A 40 6.72 12.31 15.07
CA PRO A 40 6.30 12.64 16.42
C PRO A 40 4.90 12.07 16.69
N LEU A 41 4.73 11.39 17.82
CA LEU A 41 3.43 10.88 18.27
C LEU A 41 2.56 11.99 18.89
N ALA A 42 3.08 13.23 18.96
CA ALA A 42 2.37 14.37 19.52
C ALA A 42 0.96 14.51 18.91
N GLY A 43 -0.05 14.51 19.78
CA GLY A 43 -1.47 14.56 19.38
C GLY A 43 -2.06 13.21 18.93
N LEU A 44 -1.29 12.13 18.97
CA LEU A 44 -1.72 10.78 18.60
C LEU A 44 -1.83 9.83 19.80
N GLU A 45 -1.49 10.28 21.00
CA GLU A 45 -1.45 9.48 22.24
C GLU A 45 -2.83 8.89 22.58
N ALA A 46 -3.88 9.58 22.15
CA ALA A 46 -5.25 9.13 22.38
C ALA A 46 -5.61 7.89 21.55
N VAL A 47 -4.91 7.64 20.45
CA VAL A 47 -5.23 6.55 19.49
C VAL A 47 -4.12 5.52 19.38
N MET A 48 -2.85 5.90 19.40
CA MET A 48 -1.74 4.97 19.28
C MET A 48 -1.66 4.03 20.50
N GLY A 49 -1.43 2.74 20.22
CA GLY A 49 -1.39 1.69 21.26
C GLY A 49 -2.75 1.35 21.88
N ARG A 50 -3.83 1.94 21.43
CA ARG A 50 -5.18 1.65 21.91
C ARG A 50 -5.78 0.45 21.18
N ASN A 51 -6.63 -0.30 21.86
CA ASN A 51 -7.40 -1.38 21.26
C ASN A 51 -8.65 -0.84 20.52
N ALA A 52 -9.32 -1.72 19.77
CA ALA A 52 -10.49 -1.36 18.98
C ALA A 52 -11.62 -0.75 19.85
N ARG A 53 -11.85 -1.29 21.05
CA ARG A 53 -12.90 -0.79 21.96
C ARG A 53 -12.62 0.65 22.38
N ALA A 54 -11.37 0.96 22.72
CA ALA A 54 -10.97 2.30 23.10
C ALA A 54 -11.13 3.30 21.94
N LEU A 55 -10.83 2.87 20.71
CA LEU A 55 -11.05 3.70 19.52
C LEU A 55 -12.53 4.00 19.29
N VAL A 56 -13.38 2.98 19.37
CA VAL A 56 -14.84 3.15 19.23
C VAL A 56 -15.38 4.10 20.31
N ALA A 57 -14.92 3.96 21.54
CA ALA A 57 -15.32 4.86 22.63
C ALA A 57 -14.90 6.32 22.38
N LEU A 58 -13.76 6.53 21.73
CA LEU A 58 -13.21 7.87 21.45
C LEU A 58 -13.77 8.50 20.18
N LEU A 59 -13.87 7.72 19.09
CA LEU A 59 -14.13 8.19 17.73
C LEU A 59 -15.52 7.82 17.21
N GLY A 60 -16.29 7.03 17.97
CA GLY A 60 -17.59 6.50 17.54
C GLY A 60 -17.45 5.21 16.74
N ASP A 61 -18.56 4.76 16.15
CA ASP A 61 -18.59 3.52 15.37
C ASP A 61 -17.79 3.66 14.07
N PRO A 62 -16.96 2.67 13.73
CA PRO A 62 -16.23 2.68 12.48
C PRO A 62 -17.17 2.44 11.29
N GLY A 63 -16.94 3.13 10.18
CA GLY A 63 -17.61 2.88 8.91
C GLY A 63 -17.11 1.62 8.20
N LEU A 64 -15.91 1.13 8.58
CA LEU A 64 -15.33 -0.11 8.07
C LEU A 64 -14.55 -0.81 9.19
N ASP A 65 -14.75 -2.13 9.31
CA ASP A 65 -14.02 -3.02 10.21
C ASP A 65 -13.64 -4.30 9.46
N VAL A 66 -12.37 -4.44 9.11
CA VAL A 66 -11.85 -5.56 8.33
C VAL A 66 -10.74 -6.27 9.09
N ARG A 67 -10.73 -7.60 9.02
CA ARG A 67 -9.68 -8.46 9.58
C ARG A 67 -8.99 -9.22 8.47
N GLU A 68 -7.67 -9.17 8.48
CA GLU A 68 -6.81 -9.90 7.55
C GLU A 68 -5.70 -10.59 8.33
N GLY A 69 -5.83 -11.90 8.52
CA GLY A 69 -4.92 -12.64 9.38
C GLY A 69 -4.90 -12.05 10.80
N PRO A 70 -3.72 -11.70 11.35
CA PRO A 70 -3.59 -11.09 12.67
C PRO A 70 -3.94 -9.58 12.68
N ALA A 71 -4.00 -8.94 11.51
CA ALA A 71 -4.27 -7.52 11.38
C ALA A 71 -5.76 -7.22 11.42
N ARG A 72 -6.09 -6.04 11.97
CA ARG A 72 -7.44 -5.46 11.91
C ARG A 72 -7.34 -4.01 11.46
N LYS A 73 -8.15 -3.63 10.49
CA LYS A 73 -8.27 -2.25 10.04
C LYS A 73 -9.62 -1.69 10.44
N LEU A 74 -9.61 -0.57 11.13
CA LEU A 74 -10.82 0.23 11.42
C LEU A 74 -10.73 1.53 10.65
N GLN A 75 -11.84 1.93 10.03
CA GLN A 75 -11.93 3.22 9.35
C GLN A 75 -13.01 4.08 10.02
N PHE A 76 -12.62 5.28 10.41
CA PHE A 76 -13.53 6.27 11.00
C PHE A 76 -13.75 7.40 10.00
N LEU A 77 -15.02 7.72 9.77
CA LEU A 77 -15.43 8.71 8.78
C LEU A 77 -15.92 9.98 9.47
N GLY A 78 -15.39 11.12 9.07
CA GLY A 78 -15.85 12.43 9.53
C GLY A 78 -16.00 13.43 8.39
N PRO A 79 -16.68 14.56 8.66
CA PRO A 79 -16.85 15.60 7.64
C PRO A 79 -15.51 16.24 7.24
N ALA A 80 -14.55 16.30 8.15
CA ALA A 80 -13.25 16.89 7.91
C ALA A 80 -12.22 15.89 7.37
N CYS A 81 -12.31 14.61 7.78
CA CYS A 81 -11.32 13.60 7.41
C CYS A 81 -11.82 12.17 7.56
N VAL A 82 -11.06 11.28 6.95
CA VAL A 82 -11.12 9.82 7.10
C VAL A 82 -9.85 9.38 7.82
N LEU A 83 -9.99 8.55 8.86
CA LEU A 83 -8.89 7.96 9.61
C LEU A 83 -8.96 6.44 9.44
N ASP A 84 -7.87 5.85 8.94
CA ASP A 84 -7.64 4.41 8.88
C ASP A 84 -6.69 4.01 10.03
N ALA A 85 -7.17 3.18 10.96
CA ALA A 85 -6.38 2.66 12.06
C ALA A 85 -6.03 1.19 11.79
N TYR A 86 -4.75 0.86 11.89
CA TYR A 86 -4.21 -0.49 11.71
C TYR A 86 -3.77 -1.04 13.05
N LEU A 87 -4.43 -2.13 13.47
CA LEU A 87 -4.22 -2.78 14.74
C LEU A 87 -3.54 -4.14 14.52
N TYR A 88 -2.49 -4.37 15.30
CA TYR A 88 -1.76 -5.64 15.29
C TYR A 88 -1.60 -6.15 16.72
N PRO A 89 -1.53 -7.49 16.92
CA PRO A 89 -1.20 -8.06 18.22
C PRO A 89 0.21 -7.60 18.64
N PRO A 90 0.41 -7.29 19.92
CA PRO A 90 1.74 -7.03 20.44
C PRO A 90 2.66 -8.26 20.28
N ARG A 91 3.97 -8.06 20.43
CA ARG A 91 4.92 -9.17 20.50
C ARG A 91 4.55 -10.08 21.66
N GLY A 92 4.47 -11.40 21.40
CA GLY A 92 4.02 -12.37 22.38
C GLY A 92 2.52 -12.62 22.39
N GLY A 93 1.76 -11.97 21.51
CA GLY A 93 0.31 -12.13 21.39
C GLY A 93 -0.48 -11.15 22.26
N GLY A 94 -1.80 -11.30 22.23
CA GLY A 94 -2.72 -10.44 22.98
C GLY A 94 -3.68 -9.70 22.08
N GLU A 95 -4.45 -8.79 22.68
CA GLU A 95 -5.42 -8.00 21.95
C GLU A 95 -4.72 -7.04 20.99
N PRO A 96 -5.15 -6.97 19.69
CA PRO A 96 -4.59 -6.05 18.73
C PRO A 96 -4.72 -4.59 19.17
N VAL A 97 -3.64 -3.85 19.01
CA VAL A 97 -3.55 -2.42 19.32
C VAL A 97 -3.10 -1.62 18.11
N VAL A 98 -3.43 -0.34 18.06
CA VAL A 98 -3.04 0.55 16.98
C VAL A 98 -1.53 0.69 16.92
N THR A 99 -0.95 0.30 15.80
CA THR A 99 0.48 0.46 15.50
C THR A 99 0.73 1.52 14.43
N HIS A 100 -0.28 1.79 13.62
CA HIS A 100 -0.19 2.76 12.53
C HIS A 100 -1.56 3.40 12.27
N ILE A 101 -1.55 4.66 11.85
CA ILE A 101 -2.73 5.35 11.31
C ILE A 101 -2.39 6.09 10.03
N ASP A 102 -3.35 6.12 9.10
CA ASP A 102 -3.36 7.00 7.95
C ASP A 102 -4.57 7.92 8.01
N THR A 103 -4.39 9.13 7.48
CA THR A 103 -5.45 10.14 7.46
C THR A 103 -5.48 10.82 6.10
N ARG A 104 -6.68 11.14 5.64
CA ARG A 104 -6.92 11.91 4.43
C ARG A 104 -8.19 12.73 4.56
N GLN A 105 -8.32 13.76 3.76
CA GLN A 105 -9.58 14.46 3.56
C GLN A 105 -10.56 13.56 2.80
N PRO A 106 -11.88 13.81 2.85
CA PRO A 106 -12.87 13.02 2.12
C PRO A 106 -12.65 12.99 0.59
N ASP A 107 -11.98 14.01 0.04
CA ASP A 107 -11.60 14.10 -1.38
C ASP A 107 -10.24 13.43 -1.70
N GLY A 108 -9.60 12.80 -0.70
CA GLY A 108 -8.34 12.07 -0.84
C GLY A 108 -7.08 12.88 -0.61
N ARG A 109 -7.17 14.20 -0.41
CA ARG A 109 -6.00 15.04 -0.10
C ARG A 109 -5.43 14.74 1.28
N ASP A 110 -4.15 15.04 1.46
CA ASP A 110 -3.48 14.88 2.74
C ASP A 110 -4.08 15.79 3.83
N ILE A 111 -4.07 15.30 5.04
CA ILE A 111 -4.39 16.06 6.25
C ILE A 111 -3.45 15.63 7.38
N ASP A 112 -3.11 16.57 8.25
CA ASP A 112 -2.33 16.27 9.44
C ASP A 112 -3.06 15.26 10.36
N ARG A 113 -2.33 14.26 10.83
CA ARG A 113 -2.89 13.14 11.61
C ARG A 113 -3.50 13.60 12.93
N ALA A 114 -2.78 14.45 13.67
CA ALA A 114 -3.26 14.95 14.96
C ALA A 114 -4.51 15.81 14.78
N SER A 115 -4.55 16.63 13.74
CA SER A 115 -5.71 17.44 13.38
C SER A 115 -6.93 16.58 13.05
N CYS A 116 -6.73 15.46 12.31
CA CYS A 116 -7.80 14.52 12.01
C CYS A 116 -8.32 13.82 13.28
N VAL A 117 -7.41 13.31 14.14
CA VAL A 117 -7.79 12.70 15.42
C VAL A 117 -8.61 13.68 16.27
N ALA A 118 -8.15 14.93 16.40
CA ALA A 118 -8.86 15.96 17.14
C ALA A 118 -10.27 16.23 16.56
N ALA A 119 -10.39 16.37 15.24
CA ALA A 119 -11.66 16.61 14.56
C ALA A 119 -12.66 15.46 14.73
N LEU A 120 -12.20 14.20 14.76
CA LEU A 120 -13.03 13.03 14.98
C LEU A 120 -13.45 12.86 16.44
N SER A 121 -12.62 13.29 17.40
CA SER A 121 -12.88 13.17 18.84
C SER A 121 -13.88 14.19 19.39
N LEU A 122 -14.21 15.21 18.63
CA LEU A 122 -15.13 16.29 19.05
C LEU A 122 -16.62 15.98 18.78
N ARG A 123 -16.93 14.74 18.38
CA ARG A 123 -18.31 14.33 18.04
C ARG A 123 -19.05 13.75 19.21
#